data_cd2a14bd4fc2e7cd2d230bb3c5e7f684
#
_entry.id   cd2a14bd4fc2e7cd2d230bb3c5e7f684
#
_cell.length_a   1.000
_cell.length_b   1.000
_cell.length_c   1.000
_cell.angle_alpha   90.00
_cell.angle_beta   90.00
_cell.angle_gamma   90.00
#
_symmetry.space_group_name_H-M   'P 1'
#
loop_
_entity.id
_entity.type
_entity.pdbx_description
1 polymer ?
#
loop_
_entity_poly.entity_id
_entity_poly.type
_entity_poly.pdbx_seq_one_letter_code
_entity_poly.pdbx_strand_id
1 'polypeptide(L)'
;MRVKKLLDKKGHDVYSISPDATVYDALKLMAEKEIGALVVLEDAKMVGILSERDYARKIILEGKASKDTAVREIMTTEVIHARPDEKVRKCLSLMTKHHFRHIPVLEEERLVGILSIEDVKGVT
;
A
#
# COMPACT_ATOMS: atom_id res chain seq x y z
N MET A 1 15.93 10.21 10.85
CA MET A 1 14.77 10.97 10.34
C MET A 1 13.47 10.26 10.75
N ARG A 2 12.48 11.04 11.13
CA ARG A 2 11.17 10.48 11.46
C ARG A 2 10.29 10.38 10.21
N VAL A 3 9.35 9.46 10.24
CA VAL A 3 8.42 9.22 9.14
C VAL A 3 7.68 10.50 8.74
N LYS A 4 7.22 11.29 9.72
CA LYS A 4 6.53 12.55 9.45
C LYS A 4 7.35 13.47 8.55
N LYS A 5 8.64 13.61 8.82
CA LYS A 5 9.51 14.49 8.04
C LYS A 5 9.65 14.01 6.59
N LEU A 6 9.75 12.70 6.40
CA LEU A 6 9.83 12.13 5.05
C LEU A 6 8.53 12.35 4.29
N LEU A 7 7.38 12.14 4.95
CA LEU A 7 6.08 12.40 4.33
C LEU A 7 5.90 13.87 3.95
N ASP A 8 6.34 14.78 4.80
CA ASP A 8 6.25 16.22 4.50
C ASP A 8 7.06 16.58 3.25
N LYS A 9 8.16 15.88 3.00
CA LYS A 9 8.97 16.08 1.80
C LYS A 9 8.37 15.40 0.58
N LYS A 10 7.88 14.19 0.74
CA LYS A 10 7.33 13.38 -0.35
C LYS A 10 5.93 13.84 -0.76
N GLY A 11 5.13 14.23 0.22
CA GLY A 11 3.72 14.53 0.03
C GLY A 11 2.83 13.48 0.70
N HIS A 12 1.61 13.88 0.97
CA HIS A 12 0.63 13.08 1.72
C HIS A 12 -0.43 12.42 0.83
N ASP A 13 -0.34 12.58 -0.49
CA ASP A 13 -1.33 12.00 -1.41
C ASP A 13 -1.25 10.48 -1.37
N VAL A 14 -2.41 9.85 -1.18
CA VAL A 14 -2.54 8.40 -1.19
C VAL A 14 -3.65 8.03 -2.16
N TYR A 15 -3.34 7.17 -3.13
CA TYR A 15 -4.36 6.64 -4.01
C TYR A 15 -4.96 5.40 -3.37
N SER A 16 -6.28 5.28 -3.43
CA SER A 16 -7.01 4.19 -2.79
C SER A 16 -8.05 3.60 -3.73
N ILE A 17 -8.56 2.44 -3.34
CA ILE A 17 -9.58 1.72 -4.09
C ILE A 17 -10.58 1.12 -3.11
N SER A 18 -11.82 0.91 -3.55
CA SER A 18 -12.83 0.22 -2.75
C SER A 18 -12.58 -1.29 -2.77
N PRO A 19 -12.84 -2.00 -1.67
CA PRO A 19 -12.73 -3.46 -1.68
C PRO A 19 -13.71 -4.14 -2.63
N ASP A 20 -14.77 -3.45 -3.02
CA ASP A 20 -15.78 -3.99 -3.94
C ASP A 20 -15.48 -3.67 -5.40
N ALA A 21 -14.45 -2.88 -5.69
CA ALA A 21 -13.99 -2.65 -7.05
C ALA A 21 -13.33 -3.93 -7.59
N THR A 22 -13.21 -4.03 -8.92
CA THR A 22 -12.53 -5.17 -9.52
C THR A 22 -11.01 -5.00 -9.44
N VAL A 23 -10.31 -6.10 -9.46
CA VAL A 23 -8.85 -6.10 -9.53
C VAL A 23 -8.40 -5.40 -10.82
N TYR A 24 -9.17 -5.55 -11.91
CA TYR A 24 -8.90 -4.86 -13.18
C TYR A 24 -8.88 -3.33 -12.99
N ASP A 25 -9.90 -2.78 -12.31
CA ASP A 25 -9.96 -1.34 -12.05
C ASP A 25 -8.79 -0.87 -11.18
N ALA A 26 -8.38 -1.69 -10.23
CA ALA A 26 -7.22 -1.38 -9.38
C ALA A 26 -5.94 -1.34 -10.20
N LEU A 27 -5.73 -2.31 -11.09
CA LEU A 27 -4.56 -2.34 -11.97
C LEU A 27 -4.53 -1.15 -12.91
N LYS A 28 -5.70 -0.77 -13.42
CA LYS A 28 -5.83 0.38 -14.30
C LYS A 28 -5.41 1.67 -13.58
N LEU A 29 -5.85 1.83 -12.33
CA LEU A 29 -5.47 2.99 -11.52
C LEU A 29 -3.96 2.99 -11.22
N MET A 30 -3.40 1.83 -10.88
CA MET A 30 -1.95 1.72 -10.66
C MET A 30 -1.15 2.12 -11.91
N ALA A 31 -1.61 1.69 -13.07
CA ALA A 31 -0.95 2.03 -14.33
C ALA A 31 -1.05 3.53 -14.64
N GLU A 32 -2.23 4.13 -14.44
CA GLU A 32 -2.45 5.55 -14.68
C GLU A 32 -1.58 6.43 -13.78
N LYS A 33 -1.39 6.01 -12.53
CA LYS A 33 -0.64 6.79 -11.54
C LYS A 33 0.82 6.35 -11.40
N GLU A 34 1.20 5.32 -12.13
CA GLU A 34 2.57 4.77 -12.09
C GLU A 34 2.99 4.39 -10.67
N ILE A 35 2.10 3.68 -9.96
CA ILE A 35 2.34 3.22 -8.60
C ILE A 35 2.15 1.70 -8.52
N GLY A 36 2.81 1.07 -7.56
CA GLY A 36 2.81 -0.38 -7.41
C GLY A 36 1.90 -0.92 -6.31
N ALA A 37 1.15 -0.05 -5.63
CA ALA A 37 0.25 -0.48 -4.56
C ALA A 37 -0.85 0.55 -4.34
N LEU A 38 -2.01 0.06 -3.88
CA LEU A 38 -3.15 0.89 -3.51
C LEU A 38 -3.58 0.53 -2.11
N VAL A 39 -3.91 1.53 -1.31
CA VAL A 39 -4.57 1.30 -0.04
C VAL A 39 -6.04 0.99 -0.33
N VAL A 40 -6.58 0.00 0.36
CA VAL A 40 -7.99 -0.37 0.21
C VAL A 40 -8.77 0.27 1.36
N LEU A 41 -9.69 1.16 1.02
CA LEU A 41 -10.49 1.90 2.01
C LEU A 41 -11.96 1.50 1.91
N GLU A 42 -12.57 1.30 3.07
CA GLU A 42 -14.01 1.08 3.21
C GLU A 42 -14.51 2.00 4.32
N ASP A 43 -15.46 2.89 4.00
CA ASP A 43 -15.98 3.87 4.95
C ASP A 43 -14.85 4.68 5.61
N ALA A 44 -13.90 5.13 4.80
CA ALA A 44 -12.74 5.92 5.20
C ALA A 44 -11.75 5.19 6.10
N LYS A 45 -11.90 3.88 6.28
CA LYS A 45 -10.97 3.05 7.06
C LYS A 45 -10.15 2.15 6.16
N MET A 46 -8.87 2.01 6.46
CA MET A 46 -8.02 1.08 5.74
C MET A 46 -8.39 -0.36 6.13
N VAL A 47 -8.84 -1.13 5.15
CA VAL A 47 -9.17 -2.55 5.36
C VAL A 47 -8.15 -3.47 4.74
N GLY A 48 -7.25 -2.95 3.93
CA GLY A 48 -6.21 -3.76 3.31
C GLY A 48 -5.30 -2.94 2.43
N ILE A 49 -4.38 -3.63 1.77
CA ILE A 49 -3.50 -3.07 0.75
C ILE A 49 -3.44 -4.05 -0.42
N LEU A 50 -3.42 -3.52 -1.63
CA LEU A 50 -3.30 -4.32 -2.85
C LEU A 50 -2.04 -3.90 -3.58
N SER A 51 -1.17 -4.85 -3.88
CA SER A 51 0.07 -4.59 -4.60
C SER A 51 0.11 -5.36 -5.91
N GLU A 52 1.01 -4.94 -6.81
CA GLU A 52 1.26 -5.69 -8.05
C GLU A 52 1.70 -7.12 -7.75
N ARG A 53 2.37 -7.33 -6.62
CA ARG A 53 2.77 -8.67 -6.18
C ARG A 53 1.56 -9.53 -5.84
N ASP A 54 0.54 -8.97 -5.18
CA ASP A 54 -0.72 -9.68 -4.90
C ASP A 54 -1.37 -10.11 -6.21
N TYR A 55 -1.39 -9.20 -7.20
CA TYR A 55 -1.94 -9.50 -8.51
C TYR A 55 -1.22 -10.68 -9.15
N ALA A 56 0.11 -10.64 -9.22
CA ALA A 56 0.89 -11.69 -9.84
C ALA A 56 0.69 -13.04 -9.16
N ARG A 57 0.68 -13.06 -7.83
CA ARG A 57 0.59 -14.29 -7.06
C ARG A 57 -0.82 -14.86 -6.96
N LYS A 58 -1.82 -13.99 -6.86
CA LYS A 58 -3.20 -14.41 -6.54
C LYS A 58 -4.14 -14.37 -7.72
N ILE A 59 -3.81 -13.66 -8.78
CA ILE A 59 -4.62 -13.62 -9.99
C ILE A 59 -3.99 -14.49 -11.07
N ILE A 60 -2.78 -14.15 -11.50
CA ILE A 60 -2.13 -14.84 -12.62
C ILE A 60 -1.84 -16.30 -12.27
N LEU A 61 -1.20 -16.56 -11.14
CA LEU A 61 -0.77 -17.91 -10.78
C LEU A 61 -1.93 -18.82 -10.37
N GLU A 62 -3.04 -18.24 -9.89
CA GLU A 62 -4.22 -19.03 -9.51
C GLU A 62 -5.26 -19.12 -10.63
N GLY A 63 -4.96 -18.57 -11.80
CA GLY A 63 -5.84 -18.67 -12.96
C GLY A 63 -7.13 -17.87 -12.85
N LYS A 64 -7.15 -16.84 -12.01
CA LYS A 64 -8.33 -15.98 -11.86
C LYS A 64 -8.34 -14.88 -12.92
N ALA A 65 -9.52 -14.33 -13.17
CA ALA A 65 -9.68 -13.22 -14.11
C ALA A 65 -9.81 -11.91 -13.34
N SER A 66 -8.99 -10.93 -13.68
CA SER A 66 -8.98 -9.63 -12.97
C SER A 66 -10.30 -8.87 -13.10
N LYS A 67 -11.04 -9.07 -14.20
CA LYS A 67 -12.34 -8.41 -14.40
C LYS A 67 -13.47 -9.04 -13.59
N ASP A 68 -13.28 -10.28 -13.13
CA ASP A 68 -14.30 -11.03 -12.40
C ASP A 68 -13.95 -11.22 -10.92
N THR A 69 -12.87 -10.60 -10.46
CA THR A 69 -12.40 -10.76 -9.09
C THR A 69 -12.42 -9.40 -8.38
N ALA A 70 -13.09 -9.36 -7.22
CA ALA A 70 -13.10 -8.14 -6.40
C ALA A 70 -11.77 -7.97 -5.66
N VAL A 71 -11.37 -6.73 -5.44
CA VAL A 71 -10.17 -6.39 -4.68
C VAL A 71 -10.16 -7.11 -3.32
N ARG A 72 -11.31 -7.16 -2.66
CA ARG A 72 -11.50 -7.83 -1.37
C ARG A 72 -10.98 -9.27 -1.35
N GLU A 73 -11.07 -9.97 -2.48
CA GLU A 73 -10.70 -11.38 -2.56
C GLU A 73 -9.20 -11.62 -2.53
N ILE A 74 -8.40 -10.63 -2.92
CA ILE A 74 -6.94 -10.82 -3.03
C ILE A 74 -6.11 -9.83 -2.21
N MET A 75 -6.71 -8.79 -1.65
CA MET A 75 -5.97 -7.81 -0.86
C MET A 75 -5.32 -8.44 0.37
N THR A 76 -4.23 -7.85 0.82
CA THR A 76 -3.60 -8.21 2.09
C THR A 76 -4.34 -7.48 3.19
N THR A 77 -4.85 -8.21 4.19
CA THR A 77 -5.65 -7.63 5.28
C THR A 77 -4.85 -7.34 6.54
N GLU A 78 -3.80 -8.12 6.80
CA GLU A 78 -2.93 -7.88 7.95
C GLU A 78 -1.83 -6.91 7.53
N VAL A 79 -2.17 -5.63 7.47
CA VAL A 79 -1.27 -4.60 6.95
C VAL A 79 -0.36 -4.09 8.05
N ILE A 80 0.94 -4.22 7.83
CA ILE A 80 1.93 -3.62 8.72
C ILE A 80 2.00 -2.14 8.34
N HIS A 81 1.89 -1.27 9.34
CA HIS A 81 1.88 0.17 9.12
C HIS A 81 2.88 0.87 10.04
N ALA A 82 3.20 2.10 9.72
CA ALA A 82 4.06 2.95 10.52
C ALA A 82 3.26 4.11 11.09
N ARG A 83 3.83 4.78 12.08
CA ARG A 83 3.25 6.01 12.64
C ARG A 83 4.19 7.17 12.33
N PRO A 84 3.66 8.41 12.27
CA PRO A 84 4.47 9.57 11.93
C PRO A 84 5.68 9.81 12.85
N ASP A 85 5.56 9.45 14.11
CA ASP A 85 6.63 9.66 15.10
C ASP A 85 7.70 8.57 15.09
N GLU A 86 7.51 7.53 14.30
CA GLU A 86 8.49 6.45 14.21
C GLU A 86 9.66 6.84 13.30
N LYS A 87 10.79 6.15 13.48
CA LYS A 87 11.97 6.40 12.65
C LYS A 87 11.84 5.72 11.31
N VAL A 88 12.29 6.38 10.26
CA VAL A 88 12.29 5.82 8.89
C VAL A 88 13.08 4.52 8.84
N ARG A 89 14.16 4.42 9.60
CA ARG A 89 14.96 3.20 9.67
C ARG A 89 14.14 1.98 10.10
N LYS A 90 13.18 2.17 11.00
CA LYS A 90 12.29 1.11 11.45
C LYS A 90 11.43 0.60 10.28
N CYS A 91 10.97 1.51 9.42
CA CYS A 91 10.21 1.13 8.24
C CYS A 91 11.03 0.24 7.31
N LEU A 92 12.28 0.62 7.07
CA LEU A 92 13.17 -0.18 6.23
C LEU A 92 13.38 -1.58 6.81
N SER A 93 13.56 -1.66 8.13
CA SER A 93 13.70 -2.92 8.84
C SER A 93 12.49 -3.83 8.65
N LEU A 94 11.29 -3.27 8.79
CA LEU A 94 10.04 -4.02 8.62
C LEU A 94 9.87 -4.48 7.17
N MET A 95 10.14 -3.61 6.21
CA MET A 95 10.04 -3.94 4.79
C MET A 95 11.01 -5.06 4.41
N THR A 96 12.23 -5.00 4.92
CA THR A 96 13.24 -6.02 4.66
C THR A 96 12.88 -7.35 5.29
N LYS A 97 12.46 -7.32 6.56
CA LYS A 97 12.11 -8.53 7.31
C LYS A 97 10.90 -9.25 6.72
N HIS A 98 9.88 -8.50 6.34
CA HIS A 98 8.61 -9.08 5.87
C HIS A 98 8.45 -9.09 4.36
N HIS A 99 9.44 -8.62 3.62
CA HIS A 99 9.47 -8.65 2.14
C HIS A 99 8.32 -7.89 1.47
N PHE A 100 7.98 -6.69 1.96
CA PHE A 100 7.04 -5.82 1.27
C PHE A 100 7.69 -4.48 0.94
N ARG A 101 7.13 -3.78 -0.03
CA ARG A 101 7.75 -2.59 -0.64
C ARG A 101 6.99 -1.29 -0.39
N HIS A 102 5.86 -1.34 0.30
CA HIS A 102 5.03 -0.18 0.60
C HIS A 102 4.54 -0.28 2.03
N ILE A 103 4.58 0.82 2.77
CA ILE A 103 4.11 0.84 4.15
C ILE A 103 3.19 2.05 4.34
N PRO A 104 1.90 1.79 4.67
CA PRO A 104 0.99 2.88 5.00
C PRO A 104 1.38 3.52 6.32
N VAL A 105 1.09 4.80 6.44
CA VAL A 105 1.33 5.55 7.67
C VAL A 105 -0.01 5.96 8.26
N LEU A 106 -0.26 5.55 9.49
CA LEU A 106 -1.50 5.85 10.21
C LEU A 106 -1.20 6.70 11.43
N GLU A 107 -2.10 7.65 11.70
CA GLU A 107 -2.08 8.45 12.92
C GLU A 107 -3.47 8.34 13.53
N GLU A 108 -3.55 7.75 14.73
CA GLU A 108 -4.83 7.52 15.42
C GLU A 108 -5.87 6.86 14.49
N GLU A 109 -5.45 5.78 13.82
CA GLU A 109 -6.27 5.00 12.89
C GLU A 109 -6.64 5.73 11.61
N ARG A 110 -6.08 6.93 11.38
CA ARG A 110 -6.32 7.69 10.14
C ARG A 110 -5.14 7.52 9.22
N LEU A 111 -5.43 7.23 7.95
CA LEU A 111 -4.39 7.13 6.94
C LEU A 111 -3.88 8.53 6.61
N VAL A 112 -2.58 8.77 6.82
CA VAL A 112 -1.96 10.07 6.57
C VAL A 112 -0.92 10.04 5.45
N GLY A 113 -0.57 8.86 4.94
CA GLY A 113 0.38 8.75 3.85
C GLY A 113 0.77 7.32 3.57
N ILE A 114 1.64 7.15 2.59
CA ILE A 114 2.24 5.85 2.26
C ILE A 114 3.68 6.07 1.84
N LEU A 115 4.57 5.19 2.24
CA LEU A 115 5.97 5.22 1.85
C LEU A 115 6.30 3.99 1.02
N SER A 116 7.07 4.19 -0.05
CA SER A 116 7.63 3.07 -0.81
C SER A 116 9.02 2.75 -0.26
N ILE A 117 9.54 1.57 -0.61
CA ILE A 117 10.89 1.19 -0.20
C ILE A 117 11.94 2.16 -0.81
N GLU A 118 11.67 2.70 -2.00
CA GLU A 118 12.54 3.67 -2.64
C GLU A 118 12.59 4.97 -1.84
N ASP A 119 11.43 5.43 -1.32
CA ASP A 119 11.37 6.62 -0.46
C ASP A 119 12.25 6.45 0.78
N VAL A 120 12.14 5.28 1.41
CA VAL A 120 12.82 4.99 2.66
C VAL A 120 14.33 4.82 2.43
N LYS A 121 14.72 4.12 1.38
CA LYS A 121 16.14 3.93 1.03
C LYS A 121 16.81 5.24 0.66
N GLY A 122 16.08 6.17 0.08
CA GLY A 122 16.62 7.45 -0.34
C GLY A 122 17.11 8.33 0.82
N VAL A 123 16.70 8.03 2.06
CA VAL A 123 17.07 8.82 3.25
C VAL A 123 17.74 7.98 4.34
N THR A 124 18.04 6.73 4.09
CA THR A 124 18.72 5.87 5.07
C THR A 124 20.13 5.45 4.67
#